data_83539dd53f50171f68277812d23040ae
#
_entry.id   83539dd53f50171f68277812d23040ae
#
_cell.length_a   1.000
_cell.length_b   1.000
_cell.length_c   1.000
_cell.angle_alpha   90.00
_cell.angle_beta   90.00
_cell.angle_gamma   90.00
#
_symmetry.space_group_name_H-M   'P 1'
#
loop_
_entity.id
_entity.type
_entity.pdbx_description
1 polymer ?
#
loop_
_entity_poly.entity_id
_entity_poly.type
_entity_poly.pdbx_seq_one_letter_code
_entity_poly.pdbx_strand_id
1 'polypeptide(L)'
;VHDVFITSRYVIPGYYYMLEGSPTSASNLEWMVTEFFQAEKKLAEADGKSVYDVCNEIVASTGPKDSGLIFLPFLYGCNVSLDGKACFIGLDGWQKRGHVLRAIYEGVVFAHKWHMDKLLKHRDMPDSIRLTGGAARSVEWVQIFADVFQVPVRIPAGTELGALGAAMCAGVATGEFDSYEAAADAMVSFARTQEPN
;
A
#
# COMPACT_ATOMS: atom_id res chain seq x y z
N VAL A 1 20.63 11.06 -11.34
CA VAL A 1 19.75 9.89 -11.29
C VAL A 1 18.68 10.14 -12.33
N HIS A 2 18.65 9.35 -13.39
CA HIS A 2 17.59 9.42 -14.37
C HIS A 2 16.36 8.74 -13.80
N ASP A 3 15.21 9.45 -13.85
CA ASP A 3 13.93 8.83 -13.49
C ASP A 3 13.60 7.81 -14.59
N VAL A 4 13.86 6.53 -14.32
CA VAL A 4 13.56 5.44 -15.25
C VAL A 4 12.23 4.84 -14.81
N PHE A 5 11.22 4.93 -15.69
CA PHE A 5 9.93 4.31 -15.49
C PHE A 5 9.76 3.10 -16.40
N ILE A 6 9.08 2.09 -15.91
CA ILE A 6 8.57 1.03 -16.77
C ILE A 6 7.33 1.57 -17.45
N THR A 7 7.37 1.67 -18.79
CA THR A 7 6.24 2.11 -19.60
C THR A 7 5.87 1.02 -20.58
N SER A 8 4.58 0.75 -20.76
CA SER A 8 4.09 -0.18 -21.78
C SER A 8 2.72 0.26 -22.29
N ARG A 9 2.30 -0.30 -23.43
CA ARG A 9 0.96 -0.09 -23.93
C ARG A 9 -0.07 -0.57 -22.91
N TYR A 10 -1.10 0.23 -22.76
CA TYR A 10 -2.23 -0.18 -21.93
C TYR A 10 -3.24 -0.97 -22.77
N VAL A 11 -4.13 -1.69 -22.09
CA VAL A 11 -5.23 -2.45 -22.75
C VAL A 11 -6.18 -1.53 -23.53
N ILE A 12 -6.39 -0.30 -23.06
CA ILE A 12 -7.19 0.71 -23.78
C ILE A 12 -6.34 1.28 -24.92
N PRO A 13 -6.79 1.19 -26.19
CA PRO A 13 -6.05 1.71 -27.34
C PRO A 13 -5.70 3.19 -27.19
N GLY A 14 -4.46 3.54 -27.53
CA GLY A 14 -3.96 4.92 -27.44
C GLY A 14 -3.43 5.32 -26.06
N TYR A 15 -3.59 4.48 -25.03
CA TYR A 15 -3.09 4.73 -23.68
C TYR A 15 -1.83 3.92 -23.40
N TYR A 16 -1.03 4.44 -22.46
CA TYR A 16 0.15 3.80 -21.90
C TYR A 16 0.03 3.81 -20.38
N TYR A 17 0.49 2.75 -19.73
CA TYR A 17 0.71 2.81 -18.30
C TYR A 17 2.16 3.20 -18.00
N MET A 18 2.35 3.86 -16.88
CA MET A 18 3.64 4.19 -16.32
C MET A 18 3.70 3.57 -14.93
N LEU A 19 4.74 2.79 -14.67
CA LEU A 19 4.92 2.07 -13.43
C LEU A 19 6.22 2.50 -12.75
N GLU A 20 6.09 2.85 -11.51
CA GLU A 20 7.16 3.02 -10.54
C GLU A 20 6.89 2.10 -9.36
N GLY A 21 7.89 1.43 -8.84
CA GLY A 21 7.67 0.44 -7.79
C GLY A 21 8.88 0.18 -6.93
N SER A 22 8.64 -0.46 -5.79
CA SER A 22 9.63 -0.93 -4.85
C SER A 22 9.59 -2.46 -4.77
N PRO A 23 10.72 -3.14 -4.57
CA PRO A 23 10.72 -4.57 -4.28
C PRO A 23 10.09 -4.89 -2.92
N THR A 24 9.88 -3.89 -2.07
CA THR A 24 9.37 -4.08 -0.71
C THR A 24 8.20 -3.15 -0.39
N SER A 25 7.17 -3.70 0.26
CA SER A 25 6.00 -2.98 0.74
C SER A 25 5.49 -3.65 2.03
N ALA A 26 4.29 -4.23 2.02
CA ALA A 26 3.68 -4.91 3.16
C ALA A 26 4.52 -6.11 3.67
N SER A 27 5.42 -6.67 2.86
CA SER A 27 6.39 -7.68 3.26
C SER A 27 7.30 -7.26 4.43
N ASN A 28 7.50 -5.96 4.65
CA ASN A 28 8.20 -5.46 5.84
C ASN A 28 7.42 -5.78 7.13
N LEU A 29 6.09 -5.62 7.11
CA LEU A 29 5.25 -6.00 8.25
C LEU A 29 5.18 -7.52 8.40
N GLU A 30 5.08 -8.27 7.30
CA GLU A 30 5.10 -9.73 7.33
C GLU A 30 6.37 -10.27 7.99
N TRP A 31 7.53 -9.72 7.66
CA TRP A 31 8.79 -10.04 8.32
C TRP A 31 8.73 -9.75 9.82
N MET A 32 8.27 -8.58 10.23
CA MET A 32 8.14 -8.21 11.64
C MET A 32 7.22 -9.19 12.38
N VAL A 33 6.10 -9.54 11.78
CA VAL A 33 5.14 -10.50 12.37
C VAL A 33 5.76 -11.89 12.48
N THR A 34 6.44 -12.33 11.43
CA THR A 34 7.06 -13.67 11.40
C THR A 34 8.18 -13.82 12.41
N GLU A 35 9.01 -12.79 12.58
CA GLU A 35 10.20 -12.90 13.42
C GLU A 35 9.94 -12.48 14.88
N PHE A 36 9.01 -11.55 15.14
CA PHE A 36 8.89 -10.92 16.45
C PHE A 36 7.49 -11.04 17.11
N PHE A 37 6.46 -11.51 16.40
CA PHE A 37 5.07 -11.58 16.90
C PHE A 37 4.53 -13.01 16.94
N GLN A 38 5.37 -14.00 17.11
CA GLN A 38 4.94 -15.42 17.12
C GLN A 38 4.01 -15.78 18.28
N ALA A 39 4.20 -15.17 19.46
CA ALA A 39 3.34 -15.37 20.60
C ALA A 39 1.95 -14.77 20.37
N GLU A 40 1.90 -13.53 19.88
CA GLU A 40 0.68 -12.83 19.54
C GLU A 40 -0.09 -13.55 18.41
N LYS A 41 0.64 -14.09 17.44
CA LYS A 41 0.04 -14.88 16.35
C LYS A 41 -0.70 -16.09 16.90
N LYS A 42 -0.09 -16.87 17.79
CA LYS A 42 -0.72 -18.05 18.42
C LYS A 42 -1.95 -17.67 19.25
N LEU A 43 -1.88 -16.56 20.00
CA LEU A 43 -3.00 -16.07 20.79
C LEU A 43 -4.15 -15.57 19.91
N ALA A 44 -3.84 -14.81 18.87
CA ALA A 44 -4.84 -14.32 17.92
C ALA A 44 -5.55 -15.48 17.20
N GLU A 45 -4.80 -16.49 16.74
CA GLU A 45 -5.35 -17.70 16.10
C GLU A 45 -6.28 -18.47 17.03
N ALA A 46 -5.95 -18.58 18.34
CA ALA A 46 -6.81 -19.20 19.33
C ALA A 46 -8.14 -18.46 19.52
N ASP A 47 -8.14 -17.15 19.33
CA ASP A 47 -9.31 -16.28 19.42
C ASP A 47 -10.04 -16.09 18.06
N GLY A 48 -9.61 -16.80 17.01
CA GLY A 48 -10.19 -16.70 15.66
C GLY A 48 -9.86 -15.37 14.96
N LYS A 49 -8.83 -14.64 15.41
CA LYS A 49 -8.37 -13.36 14.87
C LYS A 49 -7.09 -13.54 14.05
N SER A 50 -6.80 -12.55 13.22
CA SER A 50 -5.51 -12.43 12.57
C SER A 50 -4.49 -11.68 13.47
N VAL A 51 -3.23 -12.06 13.42
CA VAL A 51 -2.16 -11.29 14.06
C VAL A 51 -2.06 -9.86 13.50
N TYR A 52 -2.49 -9.64 12.27
CA TYR A 52 -2.56 -8.30 11.66
C TYR A 52 -3.62 -7.43 12.31
N ASP A 53 -4.71 -8.01 12.84
CA ASP A 53 -5.70 -7.25 13.62
C ASP A 53 -5.07 -6.76 14.93
N VAL A 54 -4.27 -7.60 15.59
CA VAL A 54 -3.49 -7.20 16.77
C VAL A 54 -2.50 -6.09 16.44
N CYS A 55 -1.80 -6.17 15.30
CA CYS A 55 -0.90 -5.09 14.86
C CYS A 55 -1.67 -3.78 14.62
N ASN A 56 -2.83 -3.84 13.99
CA ASN A 56 -3.69 -2.69 13.76
C ASN A 56 -4.15 -2.04 15.07
N GLU A 57 -4.63 -2.84 16.04
CA GLU A 57 -5.01 -2.35 17.38
C GLU A 57 -3.85 -1.63 18.09
N ILE A 58 -2.63 -2.17 17.98
CA ILE A 58 -1.42 -1.57 18.55
C ILE A 58 -1.09 -0.24 17.84
N VAL A 59 -1.15 -0.20 16.52
CA VAL A 59 -0.90 1.03 15.75
C VAL A 59 -1.97 2.09 16.01
N ALA A 60 -3.24 1.70 16.09
CA ALA A 60 -4.34 2.60 16.41
C ALA A 60 -4.16 3.28 17.78
N SER A 61 -3.57 2.57 18.75
CA SER A 61 -3.28 3.11 20.09
C SER A 61 -2.02 3.99 20.17
N THR A 62 -1.31 4.17 19.04
CA THR A 62 -0.05 4.92 18.95
C THR A 62 -0.23 6.09 17.99
N GLY A 63 -0.14 7.31 18.49
CA GLY A 63 -0.35 8.54 17.70
C GLY A 63 0.81 8.85 16.73
N PRO A 64 0.53 9.61 15.64
CA PRO A 64 1.57 9.98 14.67
C PRO A 64 2.64 10.93 15.22
N LYS A 65 2.38 11.57 16.34
CA LYS A 65 3.31 12.50 17.02
C LYS A 65 3.97 11.90 18.27
N ASP A 66 3.66 10.64 18.59
CA ASP A 66 4.13 10.02 19.83
C ASP A 66 5.62 9.65 19.76
N SER A 67 6.17 9.52 18.57
CA SER A 67 7.58 9.16 18.36
C SER A 67 8.13 9.75 17.07
N GLY A 68 9.42 10.15 17.10
CA GLY A 68 10.18 10.51 15.90
C GLY A 68 10.90 9.33 15.25
N LEU A 69 10.50 8.08 15.55
CA LEU A 69 11.11 6.88 15.00
C LEU A 69 10.78 6.74 13.52
N ILE A 70 11.82 6.62 12.69
CA ILE A 70 11.70 6.43 11.24
C ILE A 70 12.16 5.01 10.88
N PHE A 71 11.42 4.35 9.99
CA PHE A 71 11.81 3.08 9.41
C PHE A 71 12.09 3.22 7.90
N LEU A 72 13.26 2.78 7.47
CA LEU A 72 13.58 2.64 6.04
C LEU A 72 13.20 1.21 5.60
N PRO A 73 12.20 1.04 4.69
CA PRO A 73 11.60 -0.27 4.40
C PRO A 73 12.37 -1.08 3.34
N PHE A 74 13.68 -1.25 3.50
CA PHE A 74 14.55 -1.86 2.48
C PHE A 74 14.99 -3.28 2.82
N LEU A 75 14.14 -4.06 3.51
CA LEU A 75 14.46 -5.45 3.89
C LEU A 75 14.80 -6.34 2.70
N TYR A 76 14.11 -6.17 1.58
CA TYR A 76 14.27 -7.01 0.39
C TYR A 76 14.85 -6.23 -0.80
N GLY A 77 15.50 -5.11 -0.51
CA GLY A 77 16.16 -4.28 -1.50
C GLY A 77 15.61 -2.86 -1.59
N CYS A 78 16.30 -2.06 -2.36
CA CYS A 78 16.03 -0.63 -2.52
C CYS A 78 16.32 -0.20 -3.95
N ASN A 79 15.46 0.63 -4.53
CA ASN A 79 15.66 1.19 -5.88
C ASN A 79 16.63 2.37 -5.90
N VAL A 80 17.05 2.86 -4.73
CA VAL A 80 17.98 3.99 -4.63
C VAL A 80 19.44 3.52 -4.68
N SER A 81 19.73 2.36 -4.08
CA SER A 81 21.05 1.78 -3.98
C SER A 81 20.97 0.25 -3.91
N LEU A 82 21.89 -0.44 -4.58
CA LEU A 82 21.99 -1.90 -4.48
C LEU A 82 22.34 -2.38 -3.07
N ASP A 83 22.99 -1.53 -2.28
CA ASP A 83 23.43 -1.84 -0.93
C ASP A 83 22.46 -1.30 0.15
N GLY A 84 21.34 -0.68 -0.25
CA GLY A 84 20.34 -0.15 0.67
C GLY A 84 19.74 -1.26 1.54
N LYS A 85 19.78 -1.06 2.87
CA LYS A 85 19.25 -1.99 3.87
C LYS A 85 18.19 -1.30 4.72
N ALA A 86 17.29 -2.10 5.30
CA ALA A 86 16.34 -1.59 6.29
C ALA A 86 17.05 -1.04 7.51
N CYS A 87 16.50 0.02 8.07
CA CYS A 87 17.06 0.68 9.23
C CYS A 87 15.96 1.38 10.04
N PHE A 88 16.07 1.31 11.36
CA PHE A 88 15.36 2.19 12.27
C PHE A 88 16.26 3.35 12.68
N ILE A 89 15.77 4.58 12.54
CA ILE A 89 16.49 5.81 12.87
C ILE A 89 15.75 6.53 14.00
N GLY A 90 16.46 6.92 15.03
CA GLY A 90 15.87 7.62 16.19
C GLY A 90 15.27 6.68 17.25
N LEU A 91 15.71 5.42 17.29
CA LEU A 91 15.31 4.49 18.36
C LEU A 91 15.98 4.89 19.68
N ASP A 92 15.17 4.99 20.73
CA ASP A 92 15.58 5.35 22.08
C ASP A 92 14.91 4.41 23.10
N GLY A 93 15.45 4.30 24.31
CA GLY A 93 15.05 3.34 25.31
C GLY A 93 13.63 3.48 25.88
N TRP A 94 12.94 4.59 25.65
CA TRP A 94 11.56 4.83 26.08
C TRP A 94 10.50 4.33 25.09
N GLN A 95 10.88 4.10 23.83
CA GLN A 95 9.97 3.67 22.79
C GLN A 95 9.46 2.25 23.02
N LYS A 96 8.22 2.00 22.67
CA LYS A 96 7.52 0.72 22.82
C LYS A 96 7.27 0.10 21.46
N ARG A 97 6.84 -1.16 21.45
CA ARG A 97 6.51 -1.91 20.23
C ARG A 97 5.50 -1.20 19.31
N GLY A 98 4.59 -0.41 19.87
CA GLY A 98 3.64 0.39 19.08
C GLY A 98 4.33 1.43 18.22
N HIS A 99 5.33 2.13 18.76
CA HIS A 99 6.14 3.09 18.01
C HIS A 99 6.92 2.40 16.88
N VAL A 100 7.45 1.19 17.13
CA VAL A 100 8.18 0.40 16.11
C VAL A 100 7.23 -0.04 14.98
N LEU A 101 6.05 -0.59 15.32
CA LEU A 101 5.05 -0.99 14.32
C LEU A 101 4.57 0.21 13.51
N ARG A 102 4.25 1.33 14.19
CA ARG A 102 3.82 2.54 13.50
C ARG A 102 4.89 3.06 12.54
N ALA A 103 6.15 3.07 12.94
CA ALA A 103 7.26 3.44 12.07
C ALA A 103 7.35 2.56 10.82
N ILE A 104 7.06 1.25 10.93
CA ILE A 104 7.00 0.35 9.76
C ILE A 104 5.84 0.73 8.84
N TYR A 105 4.63 0.97 9.39
CA TYR A 105 3.47 1.39 8.60
C TYR A 105 3.74 2.69 7.86
N GLU A 106 4.24 3.70 8.56
CA GLU A 106 4.57 5.01 7.98
C GLU A 106 5.73 4.93 6.99
N GLY A 107 6.80 4.20 7.31
CA GLY A 107 7.97 4.05 6.44
C GLY A 107 7.63 3.43 5.08
N VAL A 108 6.74 2.43 5.06
CA VAL A 108 6.22 1.85 3.81
C VAL A 108 5.43 2.91 3.01
N VAL A 109 4.57 3.69 3.67
CA VAL A 109 3.77 4.73 2.98
C VAL A 109 4.68 5.85 2.46
N PHE A 110 5.69 6.27 3.22
CA PHE A 110 6.67 7.27 2.76
C PHE A 110 7.48 6.78 1.55
N ALA A 111 7.83 5.49 1.50
CA ALA A 111 8.45 4.92 0.31
C ALA A 111 7.51 4.97 -0.91
N HIS A 112 6.22 4.66 -0.75
CA HIS A 112 5.24 4.82 -1.81
C HIS A 112 5.06 6.28 -2.23
N LYS A 113 5.06 7.22 -1.26
CA LYS A 113 5.02 8.66 -1.54
C LYS A 113 6.22 9.10 -2.39
N TRP A 114 7.41 8.64 -2.05
CA TRP A 114 8.62 8.92 -2.82
C TRP A 114 8.53 8.40 -4.27
N HIS A 115 7.96 7.20 -4.49
CA HIS A 115 7.71 6.69 -5.84
C HIS A 115 6.66 7.53 -6.58
N MET A 116 5.57 7.91 -5.89
CA MET A 116 4.55 8.76 -6.47
C MET A 116 5.12 10.13 -6.86
N ASP A 117 5.96 10.74 -6.03
CA ASP A 117 6.57 12.04 -6.32
C ASP A 117 7.43 12.04 -7.61
N LYS A 118 8.00 10.90 -7.97
CA LYS A 118 8.66 10.75 -9.27
C LYS A 118 7.64 10.78 -10.42
N LEU A 119 6.52 10.06 -10.29
CA LEU A 119 5.46 10.04 -11.30
C LEU A 119 4.83 11.43 -11.46
N LEU A 120 4.66 12.18 -10.37
CA LEU A 120 4.07 13.51 -10.34
C LEU A 120 4.94 14.59 -11.00
N LYS A 121 6.19 14.30 -11.33
CA LYS A 121 6.99 15.18 -12.21
C LYS A 121 6.48 15.21 -13.65
N HIS A 122 5.66 14.24 -14.03
CA HIS A 122 5.20 14.03 -15.40
C HIS A 122 3.67 14.08 -15.55
N ARG A 123 2.94 14.23 -14.44
CA ARG A 123 1.47 14.34 -14.40
C ARG A 123 1.02 15.03 -13.12
N ASP A 124 -0.19 15.54 -13.13
CA ASP A 124 -0.82 16.09 -11.94
C ASP A 124 -1.21 14.99 -10.93
N MET A 125 -1.39 15.40 -9.68
CA MET A 125 -1.90 14.54 -8.63
C MET A 125 -3.32 14.10 -9.00
N PRO A 126 -3.62 12.79 -8.93
CA PRO A 126 -4.98 12.31 -9.17
C PRO A 126 -5.93 12.73 -8.05
N ASP A 127 -7.22 12.85 -8.37
CA ASP A 127 -8.27 13.19 -7.39
C ASP A 127 -8.45 12.11 -6.30
N SER A 128 -7.99 10.91 -6.54
CA SER A 128 -8.02 9.80 -5.58
C SER A 128 -7.00 8.72 -5.92
N ILE A 129 -6.58 7.96 -4.93
CA ILE A 129 -5.73 6.78 -5.06
C ILE A 129 -6.57 5.53 -4.86
N ARG A 130 -6.36 4.51 -5.68
CA ARG A 130 -6.92 3.17 -5.48
C ARG A 130 -5.87 2.29 -4.81
N LEU A 131 -6.16 1.83 -3.60
CA LEU A 131 -5.25 0.96 -2.85
C LEU A 131 -5.80 -0.47 -2.85
N THR A 132 -4.91 -1.42 -3.13
CA THR A 132 -5.20 -2.86 -3.18
C THR A 132 -4.13 -3.66 -2.43
N GLY A 133 -4.37 -4.96 -2.25
CA GLY A 133 -3.44 -5.86 -1.57
C GLY A 133 -3.57 -5.83 -0.04
N GLY A 134 -2.55 -6.33 0.66
CA GLY A 134 -2.59 -6.54 2.11
C GLY A 134 -2.85 -5.27 2.92
N ALA A 135 -2.20 -4.16 2.56
CA ALA A 135 -2.36 -2.88 3.25
C ALA A 135 -3.80 -2.33 3.19
N ALA A 136 -4.54 -2.63 2.11
CA ALA A 136 -5.93 -2.19 1.94
C ALA A 136 -6.91 -2.80 2.96
N ARG A 137 -6.52 -3.88 3.64
CA ARG A 137 -7.33 -4.54 4.69
C ARG A 137 -7.25 -3.82 6.04
N SER A 138 -6.19 -3.04 6.27
CA SER A 138 -5.99 -2.27 7.51
C SER A 138 -6.61 -0.88 7.39
N VAL A 139 -7.50 -0.54 8.34
CA VAL A 139 -8.10 0.81 8.41
C VAL A 139 -7.01 1.83 8.72
N GLU A 140 -6.14 1.50 9.66
CA GLU A 140 -5.04 2.35 10.12
C GLU A 140 -4.05 2.64 8.99
N TRP A 141 -3.69 1.60 8.22
CA TRP A 141 -2.75 1.79 7.12
C TRP A 141 -3.35 2.62 5.98
N VAL A 142 -4.63 2.37 5.66
CA VAL A 142 -5.36 3.15 4.65
C VAL A 142 -5.47 4.62 5.07
N GLN A 143 -5.69 4.90 6.39
CA GLN A 143 -5.68 6.26 6.90
C GLN A 143 -4.31 6.93 6.73
N ILE A 144 -3.23 6.23 7.07
CA ILE A 144 -1.86 6.74 6.89
C ILE A 144 -1.60 7.06 5.40
N PHE A 145 -2.07 6.21 4.47
CA PHE A 145 -1.99 6.52 3.05
C PHE A 145 -2.76 7.80 2.71
N ALA A 146 -4.01 7.95 3.14
CA ALA A 146 -4.79 9.16 2.87
C ALA A 146 -4.11 10.42 3.42
N ASP A 147 -3.63 10.36 4.66
CA ASP A 147 -2.97 11.49 5.33
C ASP A 147 -1.65 11.89 4.67
N VAL A 148 -0.83 10.93 4.25
CA VAL A 148 0.46 11.20 3.60
C VAL A 148 0.30 11.73 2.18
N PHE A 149 -0.66 11.21 1.44
CA PHE A 149 -0.90 11.62 0.04
C PHE A 149 -1.83 12.83 -0.08
N GLN A 150 -2.59 13.16 0.96
CA GLN A 150 -3.56 14.27 1.00
C GLN A 150 -4.61 14.19 -0.11
N VAL A 151 -5.00 12.98 -0.46
CA VAL A 151 -6.12 12.69 -1.38
C VAL A 151 -6.91 11.49 -0.87
N PRO A 152 -8.19 11.36 -1.22
CA PRO A 152 -9.00 10.20 -0.87
C PRO A 152 -8.37 8.89 -1.34
N VAL A 153 -8.36 7.88 -0.46
CA VAL A 153 -7.93 6.51 -0.79
C VAL A 153 -9.18 5.65 -0.93
N ARG A 154 -9.38 5.10 -2.13
CA ARG A 154 -10.53 4.25 -2.48
C ARG A 154 -10.12 2.78 -2.50
N ILE A 155 -10.82 1.96 -1.77
CA ILE A 155 -10.60 0.51 -1.70
C ILE A 155 -11.62 -0.18 -2.62
N PRO A 156 -11.17 -0.80 -3.74
CA PRO A 156 -12.07 -1.56 -4.59
C PRO A 156 -12.71 -2.74 -3.84
N ALA A 157 -13.95 -3.05 -4.19
CA ALA A 157 -14.61 -4.25 -3.70
C ALA A 157 -14.04 -5.50 -4.39
N GLY A 158 -13.97 -6.61 -3.63
CA GLY A 158 -13.42 -7.87 -4.12
C GLY A 158 -11.93 -8.06 -3.79
N THR A 159 -11.49 -9.31 -3.91
CA THR A 159 -10.11 -9.74 -3.57
C THR A 159 -9.28 -10.03 -4.82
N GLU A 160 -9.91 -10.52 -5.88
CA GLU A 160 -9.25 -10.99 -7.10
C GLU A 160 -9.34 -9.93 -8.22
N LEU A 161 -8.80 -8.75 -7.98
CA LEU A 161 -8.91 -7.61 -8.89
C LEU A 161 -8.19 -7.84 -10.23
N GLY A 162 -7.15 -8.68 -10.25
CA GLY A 162 -6.50 -9.10 -11.49
C GLY A 162 -7.44 -9.93 -12.37
N ALA A 163 -8.18 -10.88 -11.78
CA ALA A 163 -9.17 -11.69 -12.49
C ALA A 163 -10.33 -10.82 -12.98
N LEU A 164 -10.76 -9.84 -12.18
CA LEU A 164 -11.77 -8.86 -12.60
C LEU A 164 -11.32 -8.07 -13.83
N GLY A 165 -10.07 -7.60 -13.85
CA GLY A 165 -9.51 -6.91 -15.01
C GLY A 165 -9.45 -7.79 -16.26
N ALA A 166 -9.05 -9.06 -16.12
CA ALA A 166 -9.08 -10.02 -17.22
C ALA A 166 -10.49 -10.29 -17.74
N ALA A 167 -11.48 -10.39 -16.84
CA ALA A 167 -12.89 -10.55 -17.22
C ALA A 167 -13.43 -9.34 -17.99
N MET A 168 -13.08 -8.12 -17.58
CA MET A 168 -13.42 -6.89 -18.33
C MET A 168 -12.84 -6.92 -19.76
N CYS A 169 -11.56 -7.31 -19.90
CA CYS A 169 -10.93 -7.46 -21.22
C CYS A 169 -11.64 -8.49 -22.09
N ALA A 170 -12.03 -9.64 -21.53
CA ALA A 170 -12.77 -10.66 -22.23
C ALA A 170 -14.15 -10.17 -22.65
N GLY A 171 -14.87 -9.46 -21.76
CA GLY A 171 -16.20 -8.90 -22.05
C GLY A 171 -16.18 -7.90 -23.20
N VAL A 172 -15.16 -7.03 -23.26
CA VAL A 172 -14.98 -6.12 -24.40
C VAL A 172 -14.65 -6.89 -25.67
N ALA A 173 -13.75 -7.88 -25.60
CA ALA A 173 -13.35 -8.68 -26.76
C ALA A 173 -14.49 -9.52 -27.35
N THR A 174 -15.44 -9.94 -26.53
CA THR A 174 -16.62 -10.72 -26.95
C THR A 174 -17.84 -9.85 -27.33
N GLY A 175 -17.76 -8.53 -27.15
CA GLY A 175 -18.84 -7.60 -27.43
C GLY A 175 -19.93 -7.54 -26.36
N GLU A 176 -19.69 -8.08 -25.18
CA GLU A 176 -20.57 -7.91 -24.00
C GLU A 176 -20.59 -6.46 -23.49
N PHE A 177 -19.45 -5.78 -23.62
CA PHE A 177 -19.31 -4.36 -23.34
C PHE A 177 -18.79 -3.60 -24.57
N ASP A 178 -19.37 -2.45 -24.84
CA ASP A 178 -19.01 -1.60 -25.99
C ASP A 178 -17.63 -0.95 -25.82
N SER A 179 -17.15 -0.79 -24.58
CA SER A 179 -15.85 -0.18 -24.27
C SER A 179 -15.30 -0.66 -22.94
N TYR A 180 -14.01 -0.38 -22.67
CA TYR A 180 -13.39 -0.65 -21.38
C TYR A 180 -13.96 0.23 -20.27
N GLU A 181 -14.39 1.45 -20.59
CA GLU A 181 -15.07 2.35 -19.66
C GLU A 181 -16.41 1.76 -19.25
N ALA A 182 -17.23 1.27 -20.20
CA ALA A 182 -18.51 0.63 -19.93
C ALA A 182 -18.32 -0.63 -19.06
N ALA A 183 -17.30 -1.44 -19.35
CA ALA A 183 -16.96 -2.61 -18.51
C ALA A 183 -16.55 -2.20 -17.11
N ALA A 184 -15.74 -1.14 -16.96
CA ALA A 184 -15.31 -0.65 -15.65
C ALA A 184 -16.49 -0.10 -14.84
N ASP A 185 -17.38 0.68 -15.47
CA ASP A 185 -18.57 1.25 -14.81
C ASP A 185 -19.53 0.14 -14.33
N ALA A 186 -19.66 -0.93 -15.10
CA ALA A 186 -20.51 -2.06 -14.74
C ALA A 186 -19.92 -2.98 -13.68
N MET A 187 -18.61 -3.19 -13.65
CA MET A 187 -17.97 -4.25 -12.88
C MET A 187 -17.14 -3.75 -11.69
N VAL A 188 -16.72 -2.47 -11.67
CA VAL A 188 -15.89 -1.92 -10.58
C VAL A 188 -16.77 -1.21 -9.57
N SER A 189 -16.72 -1.67 -8.33
CA SER A 189 -17.32 -0.97 -7.20
C SER A 189 -16.28 -0.74 -6.12
N PHE A 190 -16.58 0.14 -5.16
CA PHE A 190 -15.70 0.46 -4.05
C PHE A 190 -16.36 0.06 -2.73
N ALA A 191 -15.61 -0.70 -1.92
CA ALA A 191 -16.04 -1.12 -0.59
C ALA A 191 -15.94 0.04 0.42
N ARG A 192 -14.94 0.92 0.24
CA ARG A 192 -14.66 2.00 1.19
C ARG A 192 -13.89 3.13 0.49
N THR A 193 -14.12 4.36 0.97
CA THR A 193 -13.28 5.52 0.69
C THR A 193 -12.80 6.10 2.02
N GLN A 194 -11.53 6.43 2.12
CA GLN A 194 -10.92 7.03 3.28
C GLN A 194 -10.43 8.43 2.92
N GLU A 195 -10.97 9.44 3.60
CA GLU A 195 -10.54 10.83 3.44
C GLU A 195 -9.30 11.11 4.29
N PRO A 196 -8.41 12.02 3.85
CA PRO A 196 -7.32 12.53 4.69
C PRO A 196 -7.85 13.36 5.87
N ASN A 197 -7.10 13.36 6.97
CA ASN A 197 -7.35 14.22 8.14
C ASN A 197 -6.79 15.64 7.95
#